data_c26242583ed57e8693ed3dd123f362e4
#
_entry.id   c26242583ed57e8693ed3dd123f362e4
#
_cell.length_a   1.000
_cell.length_b   1.000
_cell.length_c   1.000
_cell.angle_alpha   90.00
_cell.angle_beta   90.00
_cell.angle_gamma   90.00
#
_symmetry.space_group_name_H-M   'P 1'
#
loop_
_entity.id
_entity.type
_entity.pdbx_description
1 polymer ?
#
loop_
_entity_poly.entity_id
_entity_poly.type
_entity_poly.pdbx_seq_one_letter_code
_entity_poly.pdbx_strand_id
1 'polypeptide(L)'
;PYVVPMSFGYEIIDGKIAIYFHGAKIGKKIDLIDKCKKICVEADEFIRYEEQDNGITTRYKSIIGYGEVEELTSDEDKVKALNATSVHCGYMKYDSSICKSLKNTRCFMVILNEITGKKNLRRVAL
;
A
#
# COMPACT_ATOMS: atom_id res chain seq x y z
N PRO A 1 -10.47 -12.86 -9.61
CA PRO A 1 -9.58 -12.01 -8.81
C PRO A 1 -8.23 -11.81 -9.49
N TYR A 2 -7.66 -10.65 -9.31
CA TYR A 2 -6.36 -10.32 -9.89
C TYR A 2 -5.52 -9.57 -8.84
N VAL A 3 -4.36 -10.10 -8.51
CA VAL A 3 -3.46 -9.54 -7.49
C VAL A 3 -2.26 -8.89 -8.17
N VAL A 4 -1.93 -7.67 -7.76
CA VAL A 4 -0.79 -6.93 -8.29
C VAL A 4 0.12 -6.51 -7.15
N PRO A 5 1.37 -6.98 -7.11
CA PRO A 5 2.37 -6.45 -6.18
C PRO A 5 2.71 -5.00 -6.53
N MET A 6 2.78 -4.14 -5.55
CA MET A 6 3.06 -2.71 -5.78
C MET A 6 3.85 -2.12 -4.63
N SER A 7 4.67 -1.11 -4.96
CA SER A 7 5.13 -0.16 -3.97
C SER A 7 3.98 0.78 -3.61
N PHE A 8 3.91 1.17 -2.34
CA PHE A 8 2.82 2.02 -1.87
C PHE A 8 3.31 3.04 -0.84
N GLY A 9 2.51 4.05 -0.64
CA GLY A 9 2.63 4.95 0.49
C GLY A 9 1.35 4.94 1.31
N TYR A 10 1.36 5.56 2.47
CA TYR A 10 0.17 5.64 3.29
C TYR A 10 0.14 6.91 4.13
N GLU A 11 -1.05 7.22 4.61
CA GLU A 11 -1.31 8.32 5.52
C GLU A 11 -2.50 7.93 6.40
N ILE A 12 -2.54 8.47 7.61
CA ILE A 12 -3.72 8.32 8.48
C ILE A 12 -4.57 9.58 8.31
N ILE A 13 -5.79 9.41 7.85
CA ILE A 13 -6.76 10.49 7.63
C ILE A 13 -8.01 10.20 8.45
N ASP A 14 -8.34 11.07 9.40
CA ASP A 14 -9.51 10.92 10.27
C ASP A 14 -9.61 9.53 10.94
N GLY A 15 -8.47 9.00 11.38
CA GLY A 15 -8.39 7.70 12.04
C GLY A 15 -8.44 6.49 11.10
N LYS A 16 -8.51 6.71 9.80
CA LYS A 16 -8.50 5.63 8.78
C LYS A 16 -7.18 5.63 8.04
N ILE A 17 -6.80 4.44 7.54
CA ILE A 17 -5.62 4.28 6.71
C ILE A 17 -5.99 4.59 5.26
N ALA A 18 -5.29 5.55 4.66
CA ALA A 18 -5.32 5.82 3.24
C ALA A 18 -4.07 5.25 2.61
N ILE A 19 -4.23 4.39 1.61
CA ILE A 19 -3.13 3.80 0.85
C ILE A 19 -3.00 4.54 -0.48
N TYR A 20 -1.78 4.92 -0.83
CA TYR A 20 -1.45 5.54 -2.12
C TYR A 20 -0.69 4.56 -3.00
N PHE A 21 -1.07 4.51 -4.26
CA PHE A 21 -0.34 3.76 -5.28
C PHE A 21 -0.45 4.46 -6.63
N HIS A 22 0.38 4.06 -7.55
CA HIS A 22 0.41 4.68 -8.87
C HIS A 22 0.69 3.66 -9.96
N GLY A 23 0.48 4.07 -11.20
CA GLY A 23 0.74 3.26 -12.37
C GLY A 23 0.81 4.09 -13.63
N ALA A 24 1.08 3.41 -14.74
CA ALA A 24 1.04 4.01 -16.07
C ALA A 24 -0.41 4.33 -16.48
N LYS A 25 -0.58 5.03 -17.61
CA LYS A 25 -1.90 5.36 -18.11
C LYS A 25 -2.70 4.16 -18.60
N ILE A 26 -2.02 3.13 -19.07
CA ILE A 26 -2.63 1.92 -19.65
C ILE A 26 -2.04 0.66 -19.00
N GLY A 27 -2.81 -0.40 -19.02
CA GLY A 27 -2.43 -1.71 -18.52
C GLY A 27 -3.60 -2.45 -17.90
N LYS A 28 -3.44 -3.74 -17.64
CA LYS A 28 -4.50 -4.58 -17.06
C LYS A 28 -4.98 -4.06 -15.69
N LYS A 29 -4.04 -3.65 -14.83
CA LYS A 29 -4.35 -3.06 -13.53
C LYS A 29 -5.28 -1.85 -13.67
N ILE A 30 -4.96 -0.97 -14.61
CA ILE A 30 -5.71 0.25 -14.87
C ILE A 30 -7.10 -0.07 -15.42
N ASP A 31 -7.20 -1.01 -16.36
CA ASP A 31 -8.47 -1.44 -16.91
C ASP A 31 -9.41 -2.00 -15.82
N LEU A 32 -8.86 -2.78 -14.91
CA LEU A 32 -9.64 -3.36 -13.81
C LEU A 32 -10.10 -2.29 -12.82
N ILE A 33 -9.25 -1.31 -12.49
CA ILE A 33 -9.61 -0.21 -11.62
C ILE A 33 -10.71 0.65 -12.25
N ASP A 34 -10.61 0.92 -13.56
CA ASP A 34 -11.63 1.71 -14.27
C ASP A 34 -12.99 0.99 -14.30
N LYS A 35 -13.01 -0.35 -14.28
CA LYS A 35 -14.23 -1.14 -14.25
C LYS A 35 -14.81 -1.31 -12.85
N CYS A 36 -13.99 -1.44 -11.82
CA CYS A 36 -14.44 -1.66 -10.46
C CYS A 36 -13.55 -0.92 -9.47
N LYS A 37 -14.16 -0.03 -8.70
CA LYS A 37 -13.45 0.78 -7.71
C LYS A 37 -13.25 0.05 -6.37
N LYS A 38 -13.97 -1.02 -6.12
CA LYS A 38 -13.83 -1.80 -4.89
C LYS A 38 -12.63 -2.71 -4.99
N ILE A 39 -11.71 -2.60 -4.05
CA ILE A 39 -10.49 -3.40 -4.03
C ILE A 39 -10.21 -3.97 -2.64
N CYS A 40 -9.43 -5.03 -2.63
CA CYS A 40 -8.81 -5.60 -1.44
C CYS A 40 -7.33 -5.26 -1.47
N VAL A 41 -6.80 -4.82 -0.34
CA VAL A 41 -5.38 -4.52 -0.14
C VAL A 41 -4.81 -5.49 0.89
N GLU A 42 -3.68 -6.08 0.59
CA GLU A 42 -2.89 -6.89 1.53
C GLU A 42 -1.51 -6.28 1.64
N ALA A 43 -1.00 -6.16 2.85
CA ALA A 43 0.39 -5.80 3.10
C ALA A 43 0.94 -6.64 4.24
N ASP A 44 2.18 -7.09 4.10
CA ASP A 44 2.79 -7.92 5.12
C ASP A 44 4.27 -7.59 5.31
N GLU A 45 4.76 -7.99 6.47
CA GLU A 45 6.17 -7.94 6.82
C GLU A 45 6.58 -9.30 7.35
N PHE A 46 7.43 -9.99 6.59
CA PHE A 46 8.11 -11.18 7.06
C PHE A 46 9.25 -10.76 7.99
N ILE A 47 9.28 -11.32 9.21
CA ILE A 47 10.32 -11.01 10.20
C ILE A 47 11.40 -12.08 10.16
N ARG A 48 11.03 -13.34 10.47
CA ARG A 48 11.96 -14.47 10.44
C ARG A 48 11.22 -15.78 10.59
N TYR A 49 11.88 -16.89 10.26
CA TYR A 49 11.51 -18.21 10.76
C TYR A 49 12.13 -18.43 12.13
N GLU A 50 11.46 -19.19 12.97
CA GLU A 50 11.93 -19.49 14.33
C GLU A 50 11.62 -20.94 14.66
N GLU A 51 12.61 -21.66 15.19
CA GLU A 51 12.41 -23.03 15.65
C GLU A 51 11.62 -23.05 16.95
N GLN A 52 10.71 -24.00 17.05
CA GLN A 52 9.96 -24.32 18.25
C GLN A 52 10.04 -25.82 18.51
N ASP A 53 9.60 -26.29 19.69
CA ASP A 53 9.78 -27.66 20.20
C ASP A 53 9.56 -28.79 19.18
N ASN A 54 8.59 -28.65 18.27
CA ASN A 54 8.26 -29.68 17.28
C ASN A 54 8.15 -29.15 15.85
N GLY A 55 8.79 -28.02 15.54
CA GLY A 55 8.70 -27.48 14.21
C GLY A 55 9.24 -26.07 14.06
N ILE A 56 8.79 -25.41 13.02
CA ILE A 56 9.22 -24.06 12.63
C ILE A 56 7.98 -23.17 12.59
N THR A 57 8.06 -22.01 13.19
CA THR A 57 7.03 -20.98 13.06
C THR A 57 7.53 -19.78 12.26
N THR A 58 6.61 -19.08 11.61
CA THR A 58 6.89 -17.83 10.90
C THR A 58 6.55 -16.65 11.78
N ARG A 59 7.49 -15.74 11.98
CA ARG A 59 7.23 -14.46 12.64
C ARG A 59 6.90 -13.42 11.58
N TYR A 60 5.77 -12.75 11.73
CA TYR A 60 5.27 -11.83 10.73
C TYR A 60 4.20 -10.88 11.29
N LYS A 61 3.92 -9.85 10.50
CA LYS A 61 2.74 -8.98 10.66
C LYS A 61 2.05 -8.89 9.30
N SER A 62 0.74 -8.81 9.29
CA SER A 62 -0.01 -8.60 8.05
C SER A 62 -1.29 -7.83 8.31
N ILE A 63 -1.76 -7.16 7.27
CA ILE A 63 -3.07 -6.52 7.24
C ILE A 63 -3.79 -6.90 5.95
N ILE A 64 -5.11 -6.99 6.03
CA ILE A 64 -6.00 -7.08 4.88
C ILE A 64 -7.05 -6.00 5.05
N GLY A 65 -7.25 -5.20 4.01
CA GLY A 65 -8.22 -4.12 4.04
C GLY A 65 -9.04 -4.03 2.77
N TYR A 66 -10.20 -3.42 2.88
CA TYR A 66 -11.13 -3.21 1.77
C TYR A 66 -11.53 -1.76 1.70
N GLY A 67 -11.62 -1.24 0.49
CA GLY A 67 -12.04 0.13 0.26
C GLY A 67 -12.33 0.39 -1.21
N GLU A 68 -12.69 1.63 -1.50
CA GLU A 68 -12.90 2.09 -2.87
C GLU A 68 -11.75 2.97 -3.32
N VAL A 69 -11.31 2.77 -4.56
CA VAL A 69 -10.24 3.55 -5.18
C VAL A 69 -10.78 4.90 -5.62
N GLU A 70 -10.03 5.95 -5.30
CA GLU A 70 -10.25 7.30 -5.80
C GLU A 70 -9.02 7.72 -6.60
N GLU A 71 -9.22 8.21 -7.82
CA GLU A 71 -8.11 8.74 -8.61
C GLU A 71 -7.78 10.17 -8.19
N LEU A 72 -6.49 10.44 -8.01
CA LEU A 72 -5.97 11.76 -7.69
C LEU A 72 -5.60 12.45 -9.00
N THR A 73 -6.25 13.58 -9.30
CA THR A 73 -6.12 14.24 -10.60
C THR A 73 -5.32 15.54 -10.58
N SER A 74 -5.29 16.24 -9.43
CA SER A 74 -4.47 17.46 -9.31
C SER A 74 -2.99 17.11 -9.16
N ASP A 75 -2.11 17.96 -9.69
CA ASP A 75 -0.66 17.78 -9.54
C ASP A 75 -0.25 17.80 -8.06
N GLU A 76 -0.88 18.64 -7.24
CA GLU A 76 -0.63 18.70 -5.81
C GLU A 76 -0.91 17.37 -5.12
N ASP A 77 -2.06 16.76 -5.39
CA ASP A 77 -2.44 15.47 -4.79
C ASP A 77 -1.56 14.33 -5.29
N LYS A 78 -1.20 14.34 -6.57
CA LYS A 78 -0.28 13.36 -7.15
C LYS A 78 1.10 13.44 -6.49
N VAL A 79 1.64 14.63 -6.32
CA VAL A 79 2.94 14.85 -5.67
C VAL A 79 2.89 14.37 -4.22
N LYS A 80 1.82 14.66 -3.49
CA LYS A 80 1.62 14.19 -2.12
C LYS A 80 1.65 12.67 -2.05
N ALA A 81 0.93 11.99 -2.93
CA ALA A 81 0.88 10.53 -2.98
C ALA A 81 2.25 9.92 -3.33
N LEU A 82 2.95 10.49 -4.31
CA LEU A 82 4.27 10.01 -4.71
C LEU A 82 5.31 10.23 -3.61
N ASN A 83 5.26 11.36 -2.91
CA ASN A 83 6.14 11.63 -1.77
C ASN A 83 5.86 10.66 -0.61
N ALA A 84 4.61 10.37 -0.31
CA ALA A 84 4.26 9.38 0.72
C ALA A 84 4.82 8.00 0.36
N THR A 85 4.74 7.61 -0.91
CA THR A 85 5.31 6.35 -1.40
C THR A 85 6.83 6.33 -1.26
N SER A 86 7.49 7.41 -1.65
CA SER A 86 8.95 7.54 -1.55
C SER A 86 9.44 7.43 -0.10
N VAL A 87 8.78 8.12 0.82
CA VAL A 87 9.11 8.06 2.25
C VAL A 87 8.95 6.63 2.78
N HIS A 88 7.84 5.97 2.46
CA HIS A 88 7.61 4.60 2.90
C HIS A 88 8.65 3.63 2.36
N CYS A 89 9.14 3.87 1.14
CA CYS A 89 10.19 3.06 0.51
C CYS A 89 11.62 3.48 0.92
N GLY A 90 11.77 4.44 1.83
CA GLY A 90 13.06 4.84 2.37
C GLY A 90 13.76 5.99 1.64
N TYR A 91 13.07 6.72 0.77
CA TYR A 91 13.64 7.82 -0.03
C TYR A 91 13.16 9.18 0.46
N MET A 92 13.48 9.52 1.69
CA MET A 92 12.98 10.73 2.36
C MET A 92 13.42 12.05 1.73
N LYS A 93 14.50 12.05 0.94
CA LYS A 93 15.04 13.25 0.28
C LYS A 93 14.53 13.46 -1.15
N TYR A 94 13.77 12.50 -1.68
CA TYR A 94 13.23 12.62 -3.04
C TYR A 94 12.05 13.59 -3.05
N ASP A 95 12.08 14.52 -4.03
CA ASP A 95 11.01 15.48 -4.23
C ASP A 95 10.27 15.15 -5.53
N SER A 96 9.04 14.65 -5.40
CA SER A 96 8.20 14.26 -6.54
C SER A 96 7.69 15.44 -7.34
N SER A 97 7.78 16.67 -6.83
CA SER A 97 7.34 17.86 -7.58
C SER A 97 8.18 18.10 -8.84
N ILE A 98 9.41 17.56 -8.88
CA ILE A 98 10.30 17.66 -10.06
C ILE A 98 10.17 16.47 -11.01
N CYS A 99 9.22 15.56 -10.78
CA CYS A 99 9.04 14.37 -11.61
C CYS A 99 8.54 14.76 -13.01
N LYS A 100 9.36 14.50 -14.02
CA LYS A 100 9.04 14.84 -15.41
C LYS A 100 7.93 13.97 -16.00
N SER A 101 7.68 12.79 -15.41
CA SER A 101 6.66 11.85 -15.86
C SER A 101 5.33 12.00 -15.15
N LEU A 102 5.12 13.05 -14.37
CA LEU A 102 3.91 13.25 -13.58
C LEU A 102 2.63 13.18 -14.42
N LYS A 103 2.65 13.80 -15.63
CA LYS A 103 1.53 13.79 -16.56
C LYS A 103 1.17 12.39 -17.09
N ASN A 104 2.15 11.49 -17.12
CA ASN A 104 1.99 10.13 -17.62
C ASN A 104 1.78 9.11 -16.52
N THR A 105 1.67 9.58 -15.27
CA THR A 105 1.48 8.73 -14.09
C THR A 105 0.08 8.96 -13.54
N ARG A 106 -0.67 7.88 -13.40
CA ARG A 106 -1.96 7.90 -12.69
C ARG A 106 -1.73 7.54 -11.23
N CYS A 107 -2.23 8.37 -10.34
CA CYS A 107 -2.11 8.19 -8.91
C CYS A 107 -3.48 7.92 -8.30
N PHE A 108 -3.51 7.03 -7.32
CA PHE A 108 -4.74 6.55 -6.70
C PHE A 108 -4.61 6.55 -5.20
N MET A 109 -5.74 6.71 -4.54
CA MET A 109 -5.88 6.57 -3.10
C MET A 109 -7.00 5.60 -2.80
N VAL A 110 -6.82 4.76 -1.78
CA VAL A 110 -7.89 3.95 -1.23
C VAL A 110 -7.94 4.14 0.27
N ILE A 111 -9.09 4.56 0.78
CA ILE A 111 -9.33 4.63 2.23
C ILE A 111 -9.88 3.29 2.65
N LEU A 112 -9.22 2.63 3.60
CA LEU A 112 -9.63 1.32 4.07
C LEU A 112 -10.78 1.48 5.05
N ASN A 113 -11.97 1.03 4.63
CA ASN A 113 -13.18 1.05 5.45
C ASN A 113 -13.30 -0.16 6.36
N GLU A 114 -12.74 -1.29 5.92
CA GLU A 114 -12.63 -2.51 6.70
C GLU A 114 -11.17 -2.92 6.71
N ILE A 115 -10.66 -3.28 7.89
CA ILE A 115 -9.27 -3.71 8.03
C ILE A 115 -9.19 -4.77 9.12
N THR A 116 -8.43 -5.81 8.84
CA THR A 116 -8.06 -6.82 9.83
C THR A 116 -6.56 -6.97 9.85
N GLY A 117 -6.02 -7.24 11.02
CA GLY A 117 -4.60 -7.49 11.20
C GLY A 117 -4.35 -8.88 11.78
N LYS A 118 -3.21 -9.45 11.41
CA LYS A 118 -2.74 -10.70 11.99
C LYS A 118 -1.25 -10.58 12.24
N LYS A 119 -0.82 -11.06 13.39
CA LYS A 119 0.59 -11.06 13.74
C LYS A 119 0.97 -12.34 14.48
N ASN A 120 2.21 -12.75 14.30
CA ASN A 120 2.83 -13.79 15.09
C ASN A 120 4.23 -13.29 15.48
N LEU A 121 4.31 -12.68 16.64
CA LEU A 121 5.52 -12.08 17.16
C LEU A 121 6.10 -12.98 18.25
N ARG A 122 7.37 -12.73 18.62
CA ARG A 122 8.03 -13.49 19.69
C ARG A 122 7.18 -13.45 20.96
N ARG A 123 6.94 -14.62 21.56
CA ARG A 123 6.34 -14.68 22.88
C ARG A 123 7.29 -14.04 23.90
N VAL A 124 6.76 -13.08 24.65
CA VAL A 124 7.43 -12.62 25.86
C VAL A 124 7.14 -13.66 26.94
N ALA A 125 8.17 -14.23 27.53
CA ALA A 125 8.02 -15.11 28.70
C ALA A 125 7.42 -14.30 29.85
N LEU A 126 6.30 -14.78 30.36
CA LEU A 126 5.67 -14.18 31.54
C LEU A 126 6.39 -14.65 32.79
#